data_158c00167edaac61f77ca40d9f5561c7
#
_entry.id   158c00167edaac61f77ca40d9f5561c7
#
_cell.length_a   1.000
_cell.length_b   1.000
_cell.length_c   1.000
_cell.angle_alpha   90.00
_cell.angle_beta   90.00
_cell.angle_gamma   90.00
#
_symmetry.space_group_name_H-M   'P 1'
#
loop_
_entity.id
_entity.type
_entity.pdbx_description
1 polymer ?
#
loop_
_entity_poly.entity_id
_entity_poly.type
_entity_poly.pdbx_seq_one_letter_code
_entity_poly.pdbx_strand_id
1 'polypeptide(L)'
;MERTNLVCRHGLQYHKKRLTKITHNGFDYTFAYDGFGNRKSVSIAGKAAVSHDYEAKNGNLLKSTYANGWEVAYTYDNLDRVTEVKASKDGTSYTIGRYIYDKLGRVARFVDGQVSGKSCTYGYDLTDRLCEAVFDDGTAYRYTYDANDCLIKEVQTTPDGVRTVTRGYDADSRETSVACGSAKVEKTFDKLVRLSSIRRNSGKHTTTYIYETAADGGQTGRIKTVKNGSGTWEYAYDAWGNVSKATENGSADSHTYFWLCFFG
;
A
#
# COMPACT_ATOMS: atom_id res chain seq x y z
N MET A 1 -20.97 30.84 20.87
CA MET A 1 -20.71 29.46 20.40
C MET A 1 -19.22 29.22 20.55
N GLU A 2 -18.82 28.65 21.66
CA GLU A 2 -17.42 28.30 21.91
C GLU A 2 -17.00 27.12 21.02
N ARG A 3 -15.98 27.34 20.20
CA ARG A 3 -15.32 26.26 19.46
C ARG A 3 -14.45 25.50 20.45
N THR A 4 -14.92 24.36 20.92
CA THR A 4 -14.07 23.39 21.63
C THR A 4 -13.03 22.85 20.66
N ASN A 5 -11.80 23.34 20.80
CA ASN A 5 -10.63 22.72 20.18
C ASN A 5 -10.50 21.29 20.73
N LEU A 6 -10.80 20.30 19.92
CA LEU A 6 -10.57 18.89 20.22
C LEU A 6 -9.06 18.65 20.21
N VAL A 7 -8.39 18.84 21.35
CA VAL A 7 -7.00 18.45 21.53
C VAL A 7 -6.97 16.94 21.65
N CYS A 8 -6.47 16.24 20.63
CA CYS A 8 -6.21 14.81 20.67
C CYS A 8 -5.19 14.51 21.77
N ARG A 9 -5.64 14.08 22.97
CA ARG A 9 -4.76 13.65 24.06
C ARG A 9 -4.51 12.15 23.91
N HIS A 10 -3.26 11.79 23.62
CA HIS A 10 -2.80 10.39 23.63
C HIS A 10 -2.04 10.13 24.93
N GLY A 11 -2.47 9.13 25.71
CA GLY A 11 -1.72 8.61 26.84
C GLY A 11 -1.23 7.20 26.53
N LEU A 12 0.07 6.94 26.69
CA LEU A 12 0.67 5.62 26.49
C LEU A 12 1.19 5.10 27.84
N GLN A 13 0.85 3.84 28.17
CA GLN A 13 1.40 3.16 29.35
C GLN A 13 2.15 1.90 28.94
N TYR A 14 3.26 1.66 29.59
CA TYR A 14 4.15 0.52 29.34
C TYR A 14 4.41 -0.27 30.64
N HIS A 15 4.54 -1.57 30.51
CA HIS A 15 5.06 -2.44 31.55
C HIS A 15 6.13 -3.37 30.95
N LYS A 16 7.35 -3.42 31.57
CA LYS A 16 8.48 -4.23 31.06
C LYS A 16 8.74 -4.03 29.56
N LYS A 17 8.76 -2.77 29.11
CA LYS A 17 8.94 -2.35 27.70
C LYS A 17 7.79 -2.76 26.74
N ARG A 18 6.67 -3.26 27.25
CA ARG A 18 5.48 -3.59 26.44
C ARG A 18 4.40 -2.56 26.68
N LEU A 19 3.75 -2.14 25.61
CA LEU A 19 2.61 -1.22 25.65
C LEU A 19 1.40 -1.92 26.26
N THR A 20 0.96 -1.48 27.44
CA THR A 20 -0.19 -2.09 28.15
C THR A 20 -1.47 -1.31 28.02
N LYS A 21 -1.38 -0.01 27.69
CA LYS A 21 -2.55 0.84 27.54
C LYS A 21 -2.29 2.01 26.60
N ILE A 22 -3.29 2.34 25.80
CA ILE A 22 -3.42 3.58 25.03
C ILE A 22 -4.70 4.26 25.45
N THR A 23 -4.65 5.54 25.83
CA THR A 23 -5.85 6.37 25.98
C THR A 23 -5.92 7.33 24.81
N HIS A 24 -7.02 7.28 24.05
CA HIS A 24 -7.26 8.14 22.90
C HIS A 24 -8.72 8.64 22.92
N ASN A 25 -8.90 9.96 22.91
CA ASN A 25 -10.23 10.60 22.93
C ASN A 25 -11.18 10.07 24.01
N GLY A 26 -10.65 9.80 25.22
CA GLY A 26 -11.44 9.28 26.34
C GLY A 26 -11.68 7.77 26.32
N PHE A 27 -11.22 7.04 25.33
CA PHE A 27 -11.27 5.58 25.27
C PHE A 27 -9.94 4.95 25.65
N ASP A 28 -10.02 3.93 26.49
CA ASP A 28 -8.88 3.12 26.88
C ASP A 28 -8.82 1.85 26.05
N TYR A 29 -7.69 1.64 25.39
CA TYR A 29 -7.30 0.39 24.74
C TYR A 29 -6.28 -0.28 25.65
N THR A 30 -6.59 -1.46 26.17
CA THR A 30 -5.69 -2.21 27.06
C THR A 30 -5.22 -3.49 26.41
N PHE A 31 -3.96 -3.86 26.64
CA PHE A 31 -3.27 -4.99 26.05
C PHE A 31 -2.77 -5.91 27.16
N ALA A 32 -3.11 -7.19 27.11
CA ALA A 32 -2.54 -8.21 27.96
C ALA A 32 -1.57 -9.09 27.15
N TYR A 33 -0.56 -9.61 27.84
CA TYR A 33 0.48 -10.46 27.25
C TYR A 33 0.63 -11.75 28.04
N ASP A 34 1.06 -12.80 27.35
CA ASP A 34 1.47 -14.06 28.01
C ASP A 34 2.89 -13.96 28.60
N GLY A 35 3.36 -15.03 29.22
CA GLY A 35 4.71 -15.11 29.80
C GLY A 35 5.83 -14.99 28.76
N PHE A 36 5.59 -15.36 27.52
CA PHE A 36 6.53 -15.28 26.40
C PHE A 36 6.53 -13.90 25.72
N GLY A 37 5.49 -13.10 25.96
CA GLY A 37 5.37 -11.76 25.41
C GLY A 37 4.47 -11.65 24.20
N ASN A 38 3.76 -12.69 23.86
CA ASN A 38 2.73 -12.64 22.84
C ASN A 38 1.52 -11.89 23.36
N ARG A 39 0.89 -11.07 22.50
CA ARG A 39 -0.29 -10.30 22.89
C ARG A 39 -1.51 -11.20 23.03
N LYS A 40 -1.91 -11.48 24.28
CA LYS A 40 -3.00 -12.39 24.61
C LYS A 40 -4.39 -11.79 24.39
N SER A 41 -4.56 -10.49 24.63
CA SER A 41 -5.85 -9.85 24.40
C SER A 41 -5.75 -8.34 24.18
N VAL A 42 -6.80 -7.81 23.57
CA VAL A 42 -7.08 -6.36 23.47
C VAL A 42 -8.46 -6.12 24.05
N SER A 43 -8.61 -5.11 24.92
CA SER A 43 -9.90 -4.62 25.38
C SER A 43 -10.06 -3.13 25.05
N ILE A 44 -11.27 -2.71 24.77
CA ILE A 44 -11.64 -1.32 24.44
C ILE A 44 -12.69 -0.87 25.46
N ALA A 45 -12.43 0.23 26.16
CA ALA A 45 -13.31 0.74 27.23
C ALA A 45 -13.72 -0.36 28.24
N GLY A 46 -12.77 -1.21 28.63
CA GLY A 46 -12.98 -2.31 29.56
C GLY A 46 -13.69 -3.55 28.99
N LYS A 47 -14.15 -3.53 27.73
CA LYS A 47 -14.79 -4.70 27.08
C LYS A 47 -13.75 -5.43 26.21
N ALA A 48 -13.73 -6.77 26.30
CA ALA A 48 -12.87 -7.56 25.43
C ALA A 48 -13.23 -7.31 23.95
N ALA A 49 -12.23 -7.00 23.13
CA ALA A 49 -12.38 -6.83 21.69
C ALA A 49 -11.89 -8.07 20.91
N VAL A 50 -10.74 -8.60 21.33
CA VAL A 50 -10.14 -9.81 20.75
C VAL A 50 -9.27 -10.51 21.79
N SER A 51 -9.26 -11.83 21.75
CA SER A 51 -8.29 -12.69 22.46
C SER A 51 -7.55 -13.58 21.47
N HIS A 52 -6.34 -14.01 21.87
CA HIS A 52 -5.47 -14.82 21.05
C HIS A 52 -4.95 -16.01 21.86
N ASP A 53 -4.97 -17.19 21.25
CA ASP A 53 -4.39 -18.42 21.77
C ASP A 53 -3.13 -18.77 20.97
N TYR A 54 -2.06 -19.11 21.64
CA TYR A 54 -0.78 -19.45 21.04
C TYR A 54 -0.34 -20.84 21.40
N GLU A 55 0.38 -21.49 20.50
CA GLU A 55 1.03 -22.76 20.78
C GLU A 55 2.17 -22.55 21.79
N ALA A 56 2.16 -23.36 22.85
CA ALA A 56 3.12 -23.20 23.95
C ALA A 56 4.57 -23.54 23.54
N LYS A 57 4.76 -24.36 22.50
CA LYS A 57 6.07 -24.85 22.07
C LYS A 57 6.86 -23.84 21.25
N ASN A 58 6.20 -23.17 20.30
CA ASN A 58 6.84 -22.31 19.29
C ASN A 58 6.25 -20.90 19.23
N GLY A 59 5.14 -20.64 19.93
CA GLY A 59 4.49 -19.33 19.95
C GLY A 59 3.64 -19.04 18.73
N ASN A 60 3.32 -20.04 17.90
CA ASN A 60 2.43 -19.86 16.76
C ASN A 60 1.02 -19.47 17.20
N LEU A 61 0.42 -18.49 16.54
CA LEU A 61 -0.96 -18.08 16.80
C LEU A 61 -1.93 -19.16 16.32
N LEU A 62 -2.56 -19.86 17.25
CA LEU A 62 -3.51 -20.93 16.93
C LEU A 62 -4.90 -20.38 16.61
N LYS A 63 -5.35 -19.38 17.38
CA LYS A 63 -6.71 -18.84 17.25
C LYS A 63 -6.82 -17.40 17.73
N SER A 64 -7.67 -16.64 17.06
CA SER A 64 -8.15 -15.33 17.50
C SER A 64 -9.67 -15.37 17.68
N THR A 65 -10.17 -14.97 18.84
CA THR A 65 -11.60 -14.89 19.14
C THR A 65 -12.00 -13.43 19.31
N TYR A 66 -12.97 -12.98 18.51
CA TYR A 66 -13.44 -11.60 18.48
C TYR A 66 -14.71 -11.42 19.29
N ALA A 67 -14.94 -10.23 19.82
CA ALA A 67 -16.11 -9.89 20.63
C ALA A 67 -17.47 -10.09 19.93
N ASN A 68 -17.48 -10.07 18.60
CA ASN A 68 -18.67 -10.31 17.77
C ASN A 68 -18.98 -11.80 17.53
N GLY A 69 -18.24 -12.70 18.20
CA GLY A 69 -18.41 -14.15 18.12
C GLY A 69 -17.66 -14.81 16.95
N TRP A 70 -16.94 -14.07 16.11
CA TRP A 70 -16.06 -14.69 15.13
C TRP A 70 -14.81 -15.27 15.76
N GLU A 71 -14.41 -16.42 15.28
CA GLU A 71 -13.11 -17.03 15.55
C GLU A 71 -12.33 -17.20 14.24
N VAL A 72 -11.02 -16.99 14.28
CA VAL A 72 -10.11 -17.28 13.17
C VAL A 72 -9.04 -18.22 13.68
N ALA A 73 -8.93 -19.41 13.09
CA ALA A 73 -7.98 -20.45 13.45
C ALA A 73 -6.94 -20.66 12.34
N TYR A 74 -5.72 -21.00 12.76
CA TYR A 74 -4.57 -21.21 11.90
C TYR A 74 -4.01 -22.60 12.09
N THR A 75 -3.62 -23.27 11.02
CA THR A 75 -2.85 -24.51 11.02
C THR A 75 -1.50 -24.29 10.39
N TYR A 76 -0.51 -25.03 10.86
CA TYR A 76 0.89 -24.87 10.47
C TYR A 76 1.48 -26.20 10.00
N ASP A 77 2.51 -26.12 9.18
CA ASP A 77 3.36 -27.26 8.88
C ASP A 77 4.53 -27.39 9.89
N ASN A 78 5.38 -28.40 9.68
CA ASN A 78 6.54 -28.65 10.56
C ASN A 78 7.64 -27.58 10.51
N LEU A 79 7.52 -26.59 9.61
CA LEU A 79 8.41 -25.44 9.49
C LEU A 79 7.75 -24.15 9.99
N ASP A 80 6.69 -24.26 10.79
CA ASP A 80 5.92 -23.15 11.36
C ASP A 80 5.30 -22.20 10.29
N ARG A 81 5.02 -22.72 9.08
CA ARG A 81 4.36 -21.95 8.03
C ARG A 81 2.85 -22.23 8.05
N VAL A 82 2.04 -21.18 7.90
CA VAL A 82 0.57 -21.31 7.86
C VAL A 82 0.15 -22.14 6.64
N THR A 83 -0.54 -23.26 6.87
CA THR A 83 -1.09 -24.12 5.81
C THR A 83 -2.58 -23.93 5.57
N GLU A 84 -3.34 -23.56 6.61
CA GLU A 84 -4.77 -23.31 6.48
C GLU A 84 -5.21 -22.20 7.44
N VAL A 85 -6.16 -21.38 6.97
CA VAL A 85 -6.86 -20.40 7.77
C VAL A 85 -8.36 -20.67 7.68
N LYS A 86 -9.01 -20.79 8.84
CA LYS A 86 -10.46 -20.98 8.98
C LYS A 86 -11.08 -19.86 9.79
N ALA A 87 -12.28 -19.43 9.40
CA ALA A 87 -13.13 -18.60 10.24
C ALA A 87 -14.35 -19.41 10.67
N SER A 88 -14.83 -19.16 11.90
CA SER A 88 -16.06 -19.77 12.39
C SER A 88 -16.89 -18.80 13.19
N LYS A 89 -18.19 -18.98 13.15
CA LYS A 89 -19.17 -18.25 13.98
C LYS A 89 -20.42 -19.11 14.17
N ASP A 90 -20.96 -19.10 15.38
CA ASP A 90 -22.22 -19.78 15.74
C ASP A 90 -22.25 -21.26 15.28
N GLY A 91 -21.12 -21.97 15.43
CA GLY A 91 -20.97 -23.39 15.05
C GLY A 91 -20.75 -23.64 13.56
N THR A 92 -20.82 -22.61 12.71
CA THR A 92 -20.53 -22.71 11.27
C THR A 92 -19.07 -22.35 11.01
N SER A 93 -18.35 -23.21 10.26
CA SER A 93 -16.93 -23.01 9.92
C SER A 93 -16.74 -22.82 8.42
N TYR A 94 -15.88 -21.88 8.05
CA TYR A 94 -15.52 -21.55 6.68
C TYR A 94 -14.01 -21.64 6.52
N THR A 95 -13.54 -22.34 5.50
CA THR A 95 -12.13 -22.23 5.09
C THR A 95 -11.96 -20.89 4.39
N ILE A 96 -11.06 -20.04 4.87
CA ILE A 96 -10.66 -18.79 4.19
C ILE A 96 -9.71 -19.14 3.06
N GLY A 97 -8.67 -19.94 3.35
CA GLY A 97 -7.72 -20.36 2.34
C GLY A 97 -6.72 -21.39 2.84
N ARG A 98 -6.08 -22.05 1.89
CA ARG A 98 -4.98 -22.97 2.12
C ARG A 98 -3.77 -22.56 1.34
N TYR A 99 -2.59 -22.75 1.95
CA TYR A 99 -1.29 -22.41 1.37
C TYR A 99 -0.50 -23.69 1.15
N ILE A 100 0.06 -23.83 -0.04
CA ILE A 100 0.99 -24.91 -0.41
C ILE A 100 2.32 -24.24 -0.73
N TYR A 101 3.39 -24.78 -0.17
CA TYR A 101 4.73 -24.20 -0.31
C TYR A 101 5.61 -25.07 -1.21
N ASP A 102 6.52 -24.45 -1.91
CA ASP A 102 7.57 -25.13 -2.66
C ASP A 102 8.73 -25.55 -1.72
N LYS A 103 9.74 -26.22 -2.30
CA LYS A 103 10.92 -26.71 -1.57
C LYS A 103 11.78 -25.58 -0.98
N LEU A 104 11.65 -24.35 -1.49
CA LEU A 104 12.36 -23.18 -1.00
C LEU A 104 11.55 -22.39 0.05
N GLY A 105 10.34 -22.87 0.37
CA GLY A 105 9.48 -22.23 1.37
C GLY A 105 8.61 -21.08 0.85
N ARG A 106 8.58 -20.86 -0.45
CA ARG A 106 7.73 -19.85 -1.08
C ARG A 106 6.32 -20.42 -1.31
N VAL A 107 5.28 -19.58 -1.31
CA VAL A 107 3.92 -20.03 -1.62
C VAL A 107 3.85 -20.49 -3.08
N ALA A 108 3.72 -21.79 -3.32
CA ALA A 108 3.54 -22.34 -4.66
C ALA A 108 2.08 -22.31 -5.11
N ARG A 109 1.13 -22.43 -4.16
CA ARG A 109 -0.30 -22.37 -4.47
C ARG A 109 -1.07 -21.82 -3.28
N PHE A 110 -2.00 -20.92 -3.55
CA PHE A 110 -3.06 -20.52 -2.65
C PHE A 110 -4.38 -21.12 -3.15
N VAL A 111 -5.12 -21.78 -2.28
CA VAL A 111 -6.46 -22.31 -2.56
C VAL A 111 -7.46 -21.44 -1.82
N ASP A 112 -8.26 -20.68 -2.55
CA ASP A 112 -9.35 -19.88 -1.98
C ASP A 112 -10.45 -20.83 -1.50
N GLY A 113 -10.85 -20.70 -0.25
CA GLY A 113 -11.88 -21.53 0.36
C GLY A 113 -13.30 -20.97 0.18
N GLN A 114 -13.45 -19.76 -0.31
CA GLN A 114 -14.72 -19.04 -0.41
C GLN A 114 -15.18 -18.82 -1.86
N VAL A 115 -14.26 -18.62 -2.77
CA VAL A 115 -14.57 -18.27 -4.17
C VAL A 115 -13.97 -19.30 -5.11
N SER A 116 -14.84 -20.02 -5.81
CA SER A 116 -14.44 -20.96 -6.87
C SER A 116 -13.71 -20.21 -8.00
N GLY A 117 -12.63 -20.80 -8.52
CA GLY A 117 -11.83 -20.23 -9.59
C GLY A 117 -10.84 -19.14 -9.15
N LYS A 118 -10.81 -18.80 -7.87
CA LYS A 118 -9.86 -17.81 -7.32
C LYS A 118 -8.62 -18.43 -6.66
N SER A 119 -8.48 -19.74 -6.67
CA SER A 119 -7.21 -20.39 -6.32
C SER A 119 -6.14 -20.02 -7.34
N CYS A 120 -4.91 -19.84 -6.87
CA CYS A 120 -3.81 -19.34 -7.70
C CYS A 120 -2.54 -20.16 -7.49
N THR A 121 -1.87 -20.52 -8.58
CA THR A 121 -0.54 -21.12 -8.58
C THR A 121 0.49 -20.06 -8.92
N TYR A 122 1.59 -20.03 -8.18
CA TYR A 122 2.67 -19.04 -8.33
C TYR A 122 3.93 -19.66 -8.86
N GLY A 123 4.57 -19.01 -9.82
CA GLY A 123 5.88 -19.33 -10.35
C GLY A 123 6.89 -18.24 -10.00
N TYR A 124 8.14 -18.66 -9.81
CA TYR A 124 9.23 -17.75 -9.42
C TYR A 124 10.42 -17.96 -10.35
N ASP A 125 11.15 -16.90 -10.59
CA ASP A 125 12.39 -16.96 -11.34
C ASP A 125 13.60 -17.44 -10.47
N LEU A 126 14.76 -17.49 -11.06
CA LEU A 126 15.98 -17.97 -10.38
C LEU A 126 16.49 -17.03 -9.28
N THR A 127 15.96 -15.82 -9.21
CA THR A 127 16.30 -14.81 -8.18
C THR A 127 15.16 -14.61 -7.19
N ASP A 128 14.23 -15.61 -7.09
CA ASP A 128 13.09 -15.64 -6.15
C ASP A 128 12.02 -14.56 -6.38
N ARG A 129 12.00 -13.91 -7.56
CA ARG A 129 10.95 -12.95 -7.92
C ARG A 129 9.76 -13.68 -8.50
N LEU A 130 8.54 -13.22 -8.16
CA LEU A 130 7.31 -13.74 -8.75
C LEU A 130 7.31 -13.47 -10.26
N CYS A 131 7.35 -14.53 -11.09
CA CYS A 131 7.32 -14.40 -12.55
C CYS A 131 6.00 -14.87 -13.17
N GLU A 132 5.18 -15.63 -12.43
CA GLU A 132 3.89 -16.12 -12.91
C GLU A 132 2.88 -16.27 -11.77
N ALA A 133 1.60 -15.94 -12.06
CA ALA A 133 0.46 -16.25 -11.23
C ALA A 133 -0.66 -16.75 -12.12
N VAL A 134 -1.12 -17.98 -11.91
CA VAL A 134 -2.17 -18.64 -12.73
C VAL A 134 -3.35 -19.01 -11.86
N PHE A 135 -4.50 -18.45 -12.16
CA PHE A 135 -5.76 -18.71 -11.48
C PHE A 135 -6.53 -19.87 -12.12
N ASP A 136 -7.33 -20.58 -11.34
CA ASP A 136 -8.12 -21.72 -11.80
C ASP A 136 -9.22 -21.31 -12.80
N ASP A 137 -9.59 -20.00 -12.85
CA ASP A 137 -10.53 -19.45 -13.85
C ASP A 137 -9.90 -19.19 -15.22
N GLY A 138 -8.62 -19.54 -15.41
CA GLY A 138 -7.87 -19.32 -16.64
C GLY A 138 -7.21 -17.93 -16.74
N THR A 139 -7.41 -17.04 -15.75
CA THR A 139 -6.67 -15.80 -15.65
C THR A 139 -5.21 -16.08 -15.31
N ALA A 140 -4.27 -15.45 -16.01
CA ALA A 140 -2.84 -15.57 -15.74
C ALA A 140 -2.14 -14.22 -15.82
N TYR A 141 -1.17 -14.03 -14.93
CA TYR A 141 -0.25 -12.89 -14.95
C TYR A 141 1.16 -13.42 -15.15
N ARG A 142 1.93 -12.76 -16.02
CA ARG A 142 3.37 -13.02 -16.23
C ARG A 142 4.13 -11.74 -16.09
N TYR A 143 5.21 -11.81 -15.31
CA TYR A 143 6.05 -10.68 -14.96
C TYR A 143 7.47 -10.89 -15.50
N THR A 144 8.05 -9.85 -16.05
CA THR A 144 9.45 -9.84 -16.51
C THR A 144 10.16 -8.67 -15.85
N TYR A 145 11.35 -8.95 -15.35
CA TYR A 145 12.20 -7.98 -14.65
C TYR A 145 13.50 -7.76 -15.41
N ASP A 146 14.09 -6.59 -15.22
CA ASP A 146 15.45 -6.32 -15.65
C ASP A 146 16.49 -6.78 -14.60
N ALA A 147 17.76 -6.50 -14.86
CA ALA A 147 18.88 -6.87 -13.97
C ALA A 147 18.90 -6.07 -12.66
N ASN A 148 18.15 -4.96 -12.56
CA ASN A 148 18.03 -4.11 -11.38
C ASN A 148 16.75 -4.41 -10.59
N ASP A 149 16.07 -5.56 -10.86
CA ASP A 149 14.81 -5.99 -10.25
C ASP A 149 13.60 -5.09 -10.56
N CYS A 150 13.70 -4.22 -11.57
CA CYS A 150 12.58 -3.40 -12.01
C CYS A 150 11.64 -4.22 -12.89
N LEU A 151 10.32 -4.14 -12.63
CA LEU A 151 9.29 -4.81 -13.42
C LEU A 151 9.12 -4.11 -14.78
N ILE A 152 9.70 -4.69 -15.85
CA ILE A 152 9.66 -4.10 -17.19
C ILE A 152 8.47 -4.54 -18.02
N LYS A 153 7.84 -5.69 -17.70
CA LYS A 153 6.69 -6.19 -18.44
C LYS A 153 5.75 -6.99 -17.55
N GLU A 154 4.47 -6.73 -17.71
CA GLU A 154 3.36 -7.51 -17.14
C GLU A 154 2.42 -7.92 -18.27
N VAL A 155 2.09 -9.20 -18.35
CA VAL A 155 1.10 -9.74 -19.29
C VAL A 155 -0.03 -10.34 -18.48
N GLN A 156 -1.20 -9.79 -18.61
CA GLN A 156 -2.44 -10.35 -18.10
C GLN A 156 -3.14 -11.10 -19.24
N THR A 157 -3.43 -12.37 -19.04
CA THR A 157 -4.25 -13.20 -19.91
C THR A 157 -5.55 -13.51 -19.19
N THR A 158 -6.67 -13.29 -19.84
CA THR A 158 -8.01 -13.66 -19.35
C THR A 158 -8.73 -14.40 -20.45
N PRO A 159 -9.87 -15.07 -20.19
CA PRO A 159 -10.71 -15.64 -21.24
C PRO A 159 -11.14 -14.62 -22.32
N ASP A 160 -11.24 -13.34 -21.96
CA ASP A 160 -11.67 -12.26 -22.84
C ASP A 160 -10.53 -11.64 -23.68
N GLY A 161 -9.27 -11.96 -23.36
CA GLY A 161 -8.13 -11.45 -24.11
C GLY A 161 -6.84 -11.27 -23.32
N VAL A 162 -5.88 -10.63 -23.99
CA VAL A 162 -4.53 -10.39 -23.45
C VAL A 162 -4.27 -8.90 -23.33
N ARG A 163 -3.83 -8.48 -22.16
CA ARG A 163 -3.38 -7.11 -21.89
C ARG A 163 -1.89 -7.14 -21.53
N THR A 164 -1.10 -6.30 -22.19
CA THR A 164 0.32 -6.14 -21.90
C THR A 164 0.60 -4.72 -21.41
N VAL A 165 1.28 -4.61 -20.28
CA VAL A 165 1.84 -3.36 -19.76
C VAL A 165 3.36 -3.46 -19.83
N THR A 166 4.01 -2.44 -20.37
CA THR A 166 5.47 -2.34 -20.38
C THR A 166 5.90 -1.09 -19.62
N ARG A 167 7.01 -1.17 -18.91
CA ARG A 167 7.58 -0.06 -18.15
C ARG A 167 9.04 0.15 -18.56
N GLY A 168 9.46 1.40 -18.64
CA GLY A 168 10.85 1.78 -18.86
C GLY A 168 11.39 2.52 -17.64
N TYR A 169 12.66 2.33 -17.39
CA TYR A 169 13.36 2.91 -16.23
C TYR A 169 14.63 3.62 -16.68
N ASP A 170 15.10 4.57 -15.91
CA ASP A 170 16.42 5.16 -16.09
C ASP A 170 17.51 4.36 -15.32
N ALA A 171 18.75 4.86 -15.40
CA ALA A 171 19.89 4.20 -14.75
C ALA A 171 19.78 4.12 -13.21
N ASP A 172 18.95 4.97 -12.60
CA ASP A 172 18.71 5.00 -11.16
C ASP A 172 17.43 4.21 -10.76
N SER A 173 16.90 3.37 -11.68
CA SER A 173 15.67 2.56 -11.50
C SER A 173 14.40 3.37 -11.27
N ARG A 174 14.34 4.63 -11.76
CA ARG A 174 13.12 5.44 -11.71
C ARG A 174 12.27 5.15 -12.94
N GLU A 175 10.97 4.93 -12.75
CA GLU A 175 10.04 4.70 -13.84
C GLU A 175 9.93 5.93 -14.74
N THR A 176 10.39 5.80 -15.99
CA THR A 176 10.36 6.86 -17.02
C THR A 176 9.24 6.67 -18.03
N SER A 177 8.69 5.45 -18.16
CA SER A 177 7.56 5.23 -19.05
C SER A 177 6.69 4.05 -18.63
N VAL A 178 5.40 4.16 -18.95
CA VAL A 178 4.43 3.06 -18.89
C VAL A 178 3.63 3.05 -20.17
N ALA A 179 3.47 1.89 -20.79
CA ALA A 179 2.63 1.72 -21.98
C ALA A 179 1.69 0.52 -21.84
N CYS A 180 0.48 0.68 -22.38
CA CYS A 180 -0.52 -0.37 -22.49
C CYS A 180 -1.29 -0.18 -23.80
N GLY A 181 -1.11 -1.10 -24.75
CA GLY A 181 -1.63 -0.93 -26.11
C GLY A 181 -1.10 0.36 -26.75
N SER A 182 -2.00 1.22 -27.23
CA SER A 182 -1.65 2.53 -27.80
C SER A 182 -1.46 3.64 -26.76
N ALA A 183 -1.85 3.41 -25.53
CA ALA A 183 -1.69 4.38 -24.45
C ALA A 183 -0.25 4.35 -23.93
N LYS A 184 0.40 5.51 -23.86
CA LYS A 184 1.75 5.66 -23.30
C LYS A 184 1.83 6.91 -22.42
N VAL A 185 2.46 6.76 -21.28
CA VAL A 185 2.86 7.87 -20.40
C VAL A 185 4.38 7.85 -20.30
N GLU A 186 5.00 9.00 -20.47
CA GLU A 186 6.45 9.19 -20.32
C GLU A 186 6.69 10.27 -19.27
N LYS A 187 7.70 10.08 -18.44
CA LYS A 187 8.11 10.98 -17.37
C LYS A 187 9.56 11.38 -17.58
N THR A 188 9.88 12.63 -17.35
CA THR A 188 11.27 13.09 -17.29
C THR A 188 11.53 13.74 -15.94
N PHE A 189 12.78 13.68 -15.50
CA PHE A 189 13.23 14.21 -14.23
C PHE A 189 14.33 15.24 -14.47
N ASP A 190 14.45 16.21 -13.59
CA ASP A 190 15.55 17.16 -13.61
C ASP A 190 16.80 16.59 -12.89
N LYS A 191 17.87 17.38 -12.85
CA LYS A 191 19.13 16.98 -12.21
C LYS A 191 19.02 16.73 -10.69
N LEU A 192 17.96 17.21 -10.06
CA LEU A 192 17.65 17.00 -8.64
C LEU A 192 16.62 15.89 -8.41
N VAL A 193 16.37 15.07 -9.43
CA VAL A 193 15.44 13.93 -9.36
C VAL A 193 13.96 14.36 -9.17
N ARG A 194 13.63 15.61 -9.47
CA ARG A 194 12.26 16.11 -9.41
C ARG A 194 11.59 15.90 -10.77
N LEU A 195 10.29 15.56 -10.78
CA LEU A 195 9.52 15.35 -12.00
C LEU A 195 9.48 16.63 -12.83
N SER A 196 10.09 16.64 -14.01
CA SER A 196 10.13 17.83 -14.90
C SER A 196 9.05 17.81 -15.97
N SER A 197 8.64 16.64 -16.47
CA SER A 197 7.47 16.55 -17.36
C SER A 197 6.77 15.19 -17.31
N ILE A 198 5.48 15.22 -17.69
CA ILE A 198 4.68 14.04 -18.02
C ILE A 198 4.15 14.23 -19.43
N ARG A 199 4.40 13.28 -20.31
CA ARG A 199 3.88 13.25 -21.69
C ARG A 199 2.94 12.06 -21.82
N ARG A 200 1.75 12.29 -22.37
CA ARG A 200 0.73 11.26 -22.62
C ARG A 200 0.46 11.13 -24.11
N ASN A 201 0.22 9.89 -24.56
CA ASN A 201 -0.17 9.56 -25.92
C ASN A 201 0.76 10.21 -26.96
N SER A 202 2.07 9.88 -26.90
CA SER A 202 3.11 10.35 -27.82
C SER A 202 3.20 11.87 -27.93
N GLY A 203 2.92 12.58 -26.82
CA GLY A 203 3.10 14.03 -26.72
C GLY A 203 1.87 14.87 -27.03
N LYS A 204 0.70 14.24 -27.34
CA LYS A 204 -0.57 15.00 -27.50
C LYS A 204 -0.95 15.80 -26.26
N HIS A 205 -0.57 15.31 -25.06
CA HIS A 205 -0.78 15.99 -23.80
C HIS A 205 0.53 15.98 -23.01
N THR A 206 1.15 17.15 -22.90
CA THR A 206 2.37 17.33 -22.11
C THR A 206 2.08 18.26 -20.96
N THR A 207 2.46 17.83 -19.74
CA THR A 207 2.47 18.70 -18.55
C THR A 207 3.92 18.90 -18.13
N THR A 208 4.35 20.13 -17.96
CA THR A 208 5.70 20.52 -17.55
C THR A 208 5.65 21.14 -16.17
N TYR A 209 6.61 20.81 -15.32
CA TYR A 209 6.76 21.30 -13.96
C TYR A 209 8.06 22.11 -13.87
N ILE A 210 7.98 23.33 -13.36
CA ILE A 210 9.11 24.20 -13.06
C ILE A 210 9.11 24.44 -11.56
N TYR A 211 10.28 24.32 -10.95
CA TYR A 211 10.44 24.43 -9.50
C TYR A 211 10.99 25.81 -9.12
N GLU A 212 10.64 26.25 -7.92
CA GLU A 212 11.12 27.50 -7.36
C GLU A 212 12.62 27.39 -7.07
N THR A 213 13.34 28.47 -7.34
CA THR A 213 14.73 28.67 -6.88
C THR A 213 14.69 29.65 -5.71
N ALA A 214 15.32 29.30 -4.60
CA ALA A 214 15.41 30.18 -3.45
C ALA A 214 16.24 31.44 -3.75
N ALA A 215 16.10 32.46 -2.92
CA ALA A 215 16.78 33.76 -3.13
C ALA A 215 18.32 33.62 -3.10
N ASP A 216 18.87 32.66 -2.39
CA ASP A 216 20.29 32.33 -2.35
C ASP A 216 20.78 31.45 -3.52
N GLY A 217 19.89 31.19 -4.52
CA GLY A 217 20.15 30.30 -5.65
C GLY A 217 19.94 28.82 -5.34
N GLY A 218 19.57 28.46 -4.12
CA GLY A 218 19.26 27.09 -3.71
C GLY A 218 18.03 26.55 -4.43
N GLN A 219 18.04 25.25 -4.70
CA GLN A 219 16.91 24.58 -5.36
C GLN A 219 15.90 24.13 -4.30
N THR A 220 14.64 24.48 -4.49
CA THR A 220 13.55 24.06 -3.60
C THR A 220 12.78 22.87 -4.19
N GLY A 221 12.04 22.13 -3.36
CA GLY A 221 11.07 21.13 -3.83
C GLY A 221 9.72 21.73 -4.26
N ARG A 222 9.54 23.05 -4.18
CA ARG A 222 8.26 23.73 -4.43
C ARG A 222 8.05 23.94 -5.93
N ILE A 223 6.87 23.60 -6.43
CA ILE A 223 6.50 23.83 -7.83
C ILE A 223 6.18 25.31 -8.01
N LYS A 224 6.93 25.99 -8.87
CA LYS A 224 6.68 27.38 -9.25
C LYS A 224 5.63 27.48 -10.35
N THR A 225 5.73 26.61 -11.37
CA THR A 225 4.86 26.67 -12.54
C THR A 225 4.48 25.26 -12.97
N VAL A 226 3.21 25.06 -13.31
CA VAL A 226 2.71 23.91 -14.06
C VAL A 226 2.16 24.40 -15.38
N LYS A 227 2.60 23.80 -16.49
CA LYS A 227 2.14 24.16 -17.83
C LYS A 227 1.66 22.92 -18.58
N ASN A 228 0.50 23.01 -19.19
CA ASN A 228 -0.02 21.99 -20.10
C ASN A 228 -0.75 22.61 -21.30
N GLY A 229 -1.41 21.79 -22.12
CA GLY A 229 -2.16 22.26 -23.31
C GLY A 229 -3.38 23.15 -22.98
N SER A 230 -3.86 23.15 -21.75
CA SER A 230 -5.02 23.93 -21.32
C SER A 230 -4.63 25.28 -20.70
N GLY A 231 -3.39 25.40 -20.18
CA GLY A 231 -2.98 26.64 -19.53
C GLY A 231 -1.65 26.56 -18.78
N THR A 232 -1.36 27.65 -18.09
CA THR A 232 -0.21 27.79 -17.20
C THR A 232 -0.71 28.20 -15.83
N TRP A 233 -0.31 27.47 -14.81
CA TRP A 233 -0.58 27.77 -13.40
C TRP A 233 0.72 28.16 -12.72
N GLU A 234 0.70 29.26 -11.97
CA GLU A 234 1.84 29.76 -11.22
C GLU A 234 1.49 29.80 -9.74
N TYR A 235 2.44 29.39 -8.90
CA TYR A 235 2.28 29.29 -7.45
C TYR A 235 3.30 30.19 -6.74
N ALA A 236 2.84 30.90 -5.72
CA ALA A 236 3.68 31.56 -4.74
C ALA A 236 3.45 30.95 -3.36
N TYR A 237 4.46 31.03 -2.51
CA TYR A 237 4.46 30.40 -1.18
C TYR A 237 4.73 31.41 -0.08
N ASP A 238 4.18 31.17 1.09
CA ASP A 238 4.50 31.91 2.31
C ASP A 238 5.83 31.41 2.94
N ALA A 239 6.24 32.04 4.03
CA ALA A 239 7.49 31.72 4.70
C ALA A 239 7.49 30.29 5.30
N TRP A 240 6.33 29.69 5.55
CA TRP A 240 6.18 28.32 6.04
C TRP A 240 6.07 27.27 4.94
N GLY A 241 5.99 27.72 3.66
CA GLY A 241 5.89 26.82 2.52
C GLY A 241 4.46 26.44 2.11
N ASN A 242 3.45 27.11 2.64
CA ASN A 242 2.08 26.96 2.17
C ASN A 242 1.88 27.79 0.91
N VAL A 243 1.01 27.33 -0.01
CA VAL A 243 0.63 28.11 -1.18
C VAL A 243 -0.08 29.39 -0.73
N SER A 244 0.52 30.54 -0.98
CA SER A 244 -0.05 31.86 -0.66
C SER A 244 -0.83 32.45 -1.82
N LYS A 245 -0.52 32.05 -3.06
CA LYS A 245 -1.18 32.51 -4.28
C LYS A 245 -1.11 31.45 -5.37
N ALA A 246 -2.20 31.29 -6.11
CA ALA A 246 -2.24 30.55 -7.36
C ALA A 246 -2.85 31.43 -8.44
N THR A 247 -2.27 31.40 -9.64
CA THR A 247 -2.79 32.13 -10.81
C THR A 247 -2.92 31.18 -11.98
N GLU A 248 -3.94 31.34 -12.78
CA GLU A 248 -4.15 30.60 -14.01
C GLU A 248 -4.05 31.57 -15.20
N ASN A 249 -3.19 31.26 -16.19
CA ASN A 249 -2.97 32.07 -17.41
C ASN A 249 -2.70 33.56 -17.13
N GLY A 250 -2.06 33.89 -16.01
CA GLY A 250 -1.79 35.24 -15.58
C GLY A 250 -2.97 35.97 -14.91
N SER A 251 -4.16 35.40 -14.86
CA SER A 251 -5.29 35.95 -14.13
C SER A 251 -5.23 35.49 -12.65
N ALA A 252 -5.30 36.45 -11.74
CA ALA A 252 -5.34 36.15 -10.31
C ALA A 252 -6.75 35.71 -9.92
N ASP A 253 -7.04 34.41 -10.00
CA ASP A 253 -8.20 33.86 -9.35
C ASP A 253 -7.87 33.63 -7.89
N SER A 254 -8.52 34.37 -7.00
CA SER A 254 -8.44 34.24 -5.54
C SER A 254 -9.22 33.00 -5.08
N HIS A 255 -8.82 31.82 -5.51
CA HIS A 255 -9.36 30.59 -4.96
C HIS A 255 -8.52 30.19 -3.76
N THR A 256 -9.09 30.33 -2.58
CA THR A 256 -8.58 29.78 -1.32
C THR A 256 -8.68 28.27 -1.43
N TYR A 257 -7.61 27.60 -1.82
CA TYR A 257 -7.59 26.14 -1.88
C TYR A 257 -7.47 25.55 -0.47
N PHE A 258 -8.59 25.05 0.05
CA PHE A 258 -8.59 24.09 1.13
C PHE A 258 -8.06 22.73 0.60
N TRP A 259 -6.96 22.25 1.19
CA TRP A 259 -6.49 20.87 1.27
C TRP A 259 -7.08 19.88 0.24
N LEU A 260 -6.44 19.65 -0.87
CA LEU A 260 -6.60 18.45 -1.65
C LEU A 260 -5.44 17.51 -1.31
N CYS A 261 -5.69 16.59 -0.37
CA CYS A 261 -4.87 15.40 -0.20
C CYS A 261 -5.05 14.52 -1.44
N PHE A 262 -4.03 14.46 -2.29
CA PHE A 262 -3.93 13.40 -3.28
C PHE A 262 -3.42 12.14 -2.58
N PHE A 263 -4.33 11.25 -2.19
CA PHE A 263 -4.08 9.83 -2.04
C PHE A 263 -4.49 9.16 -3.37
N GLY A 264 -3.54 8.48 -4.00
CA GLY A 264 -3.72 7.62 -5.15
C GLY A 264 -2.55 6.67 -5.22
#